data_65c70e6e343287e54ed4c32e296c8e8a
#
_entry.id   65c70e6e343287e54ed4c32e296c8e8a
#
_cell.length_a   1.000
_cell.length_b   1.000
_cell.length_c   1.000
_cell.angle_alpha   90.00
_cell.angle_beta   90.00
_cell.angle_gamma   90.00
#
_symmetry.space_group_name_H-M   'P 1'
#
loop_
_entity.id
_entity.type
_entity.pdbx_description
1 polymer ?
#
loop_
_entity_poly.entity_id
_entity_poly.type
_entity_poly.pdbx_seq_one_letter_code
_entity_poly.pdbx_strand_id
1 'polypeptide(L)'
;MKSFKTIAGVAGISILLSGCGASNTLKGSLIGAGGGGALGAGVGALIGKATGNAGKGAAIGAAAGVAVGTTAGALIGRKMDKAKAAAAAAMQDATVETTKDGRGLEAVKVTLDNGVLFAAGKSDLQPAAKASLKKFATEVLNIYSDVDVSIQGFASSDGSDALNLTLSQGRANAVKAYLTGTCRVDPTQITSTEGFGENPDFLVYGPDGKEDRAASRRVEIYLYASQEMINAANAGTLQ
;
A
#
# COMPACT_ATOMS: atom_id res chain seq x y z
N MET A 1 73.34 6.92 2.38
CA MET A 1 72.08 7.67 2.43
C MET A 1 70.94 6.67 2.13
N LYS A 2 70.07 6.38 3.11
CA LYS A 2 69.20 5.19 3.11
C LYS A 2 67.83 5.57 2.65
N SER A 3 67.37 4.86 1.64
CA SER A 3 66.03 4.95 1.05
C SER A 3 65.00 4.20 1.89
N PHE A 4 63.91 4.84 2.33
CA PHE A 4 62.80 4.22 3.01
C PHE A 4 61.72 3.91 1.96
N LYS A 5 61.38 2.63 1.79
CA LYS A 5 60.24 2.15 1.00
C LYS A 5 59.06 1.97 1.93
N THR A 6 57.99 2.71 1.71
CA THR A 6 56.69 2.53 2.39
C THR A 6 55.87 1.50 1.63
N ILE A 7 55.49 0.43 2.31
CA ILE A 7 54.59 -0.64 1.78
C ILE A 7 53.19 -0.29 2.25
N ALA A 8 52.28 -0.01 1.31
CA ALA A 8 50.88 0.14 1.58
C ALA A 8 50.19 -1.26 1.54
N GLY A 9 49.73 -1.71 2.69
CA GLY A 9 48.96 -2.95 2.80
C GLY A 9 47.49 -2.69 2.48
N VAL A 10 46.98 -3.36 1.44
CA VAL A 10 45.54 -3.44 1.12
C VAL A 10 44.95 -4.61 1.90
N ALA A 11 44.16 -4.31 2.92
CA ALA A 11 43.36 -5.31 3.61
C ALA A 11 42.08 -5.62 2.82
N GLY A 12 42.10 -6.71 2.11
CA GLY A 12 40.89 -7.26 1.47
C GLY A 12 39.97 -7.89 2.50
N ILE A 13 38.77 -7.36 2.64
CA ILE A 13 37.69 -7.97 3.42
C ILE A 13 36.97 -8.95 2.50
N SER A 14 37.24 -10.24 2.67
CA SER A 14 36.51 -11.32 2.01
C SER A 14 35.24 -11.60 2.81
N ILE A 15 34.07 -11.21 2.26
CA ILE A 15 32.78 -11.60 2.81
C ILE A 15 32.43 -12.97 2.22
N LEU A 16 32.54 -14.00 3.02
CA LEU A 16 32.06 -15.33 2.69
C LEU A 16 30.53 -15.36 2.85
N LEU A 17 29.79 -15.36 1.72
CA LEU A 17 28.40 -15.77 1.71
C LEU A 17 28.35 -17.29 1.77
N SER A 18 28.17 -17.85 2.95
CA SER A 18 27.73 -19.24 3.10
C SER A 18 26.23 -19.26 3.05
N GLY A 19 25.70 -19.67 1.91
CA GLY A 19 24.28 -19.99 1.77
C GLY A 19 23.96 -21.32 2.45
N CYS A 20 22.73 -21.49 2.72
CA CYS A 20 21.92 -22.72 2.91
C CYS A 20 21.08 -22.65 4.19
N GLY A 21 19.78 -22.71 3.98
CA GLY A 21 18.84 -22.98 5.03
C GLY A 21 17.56 -22.14 4.94
N ALA A 22 16.79 -22.35 3.87
CA ALA A 22 15.41 -21.93 3.87
C ALA A 22 14.63 -22.78 4.87
N SER A 23 14.31 -22.25 6.04
CA SER A 23 13.31 -22.84 6.93
C SER A 23 12.59 -21.75 7.72
N ASN A 24 11.30 -21.60 7.45
CA ASN A 24 10.20 -21.27 8.38
C ASN A 24 10.43 -20.25 9.50
N THR A 25 11.09 -19.11 9.26
CA THR A 25 11.23 -18.06 10.28
C THR A 25 10.83 -16.67 9.77
N LEU A 26 9.74 -16.59 9.01
CA LEU A 26 9.10 -15.32 8.62
C LEU A 26 7.82 -15.07 9.43
N LYS A 27 7.64 -15.79 10.51
CA LYS A 27 6.60 -15.52 11.51
C LYS A 27 7.23 -14.74 12.66
N GLY A 28 7.21 -13.43 12.62
CA GLY A 28 7.42 -12.64 13.83
C GLY A 28 8.57 -11.67 13.90
N SER A 29 9.02 -11.06 12.79
CA SER A 29 10.06 -10.03 12.87
C SER A 29 9.79 -8.85 11.94
N LEU A 30 8.68 -8.18 12.17
CA LEU A 30 8.34 -6.91 11.51
C LEU A 30 8.24 -5.74 12.51
N ILE A 31 8.77 -5.92 13.72
CA ILE A 31 8.87 -4.84 14.70
C ILE A 31 10.34 -4.77 15.16
N GLY A 32 11.08 -3.84 14.61
CA GLY A 32 12.37 -3.44 15.18
C GLY A 32 13.52 -3.30 14.22
N ALA A 33 13.97 -2.08 14.11
CA ALA A 33 15.30 -1.63 13.73
C ALA A 33 15.67 -1.52 12.23
N GLY A 34 15.64 -0.32 11.74
CA GLY A 34 16.75 0.23 10.95
C GLY A 34 17.09 -0.40 9.59
N GLY A 35 16.14 -0.48 8.67
CA GLY A 35 16.48 -0.94 7.35
C GLY A 35 15.36 -0.64 6.33
N GLY A 36 15.35 0.56 5.77
CA GLY A 36 14.31 1.03 4.84
C GLY A 36 14.24 0.32 3.48
N GLY A 37 14.78 -0.89 3.35
CA GLY A 37 14.82 -1.63 2.08
C GLY A 37 13.88 -2.83 1.94
N ALA A 38 13.32 -3.35 3.04
CA ALA A 38 12.58 -4.62 2.98
C ALA A 38 11.04 -4.47 3.02
N LEU A 39 10.50 -3.34 3.45
CA LEU A 39 9.06 -3.17 3.62
C LEU A 39 8.35 -2.63 2.39
N GLY A 40 9.04 -1.87 1.52
CA GLY A 40 8.48 -1.39 0.25
C GLY A 40 8.28 -2.49 -0.80
N ALA A 41 9.07 -3.54 -0.76
CA ALA A 41 8.90 -4.72 -1.60
C ALA A 41 7.71 -5.59 -1.15
N GLY A 42 7.25 -5.44 0.11
CA GLY A 42 6.25 -6.32 0.70
C GLY A 42 4.87 -6.20 0.06
N VAL A 43 4.32 -5.00 -0.02
CA VAL A 43 2.93 -4.83 -0.47
C VAL A 43 2.81 -5.07 -1.97
N GLY A 44 3.68 -4.48 -2.79
CA GLY A 44 3.67 -4.71 -4.25
C GLY A 44 4.01 -6.14 -4.65
N ALA A 45 4.97 -6.79 -3.96
CA ALA A 45 5.34 -8.17 -4.24
C ALA A 45 4.30 -9.17 -3.75
N LEU A 46 3.62 -8.90 -2.64
CA LEU A 46 2.54 -9.76 -2.14
C LEU A 46 1.33 -9.69 -3.07
N ILE A 47 0.94 -8.51 -3.54
CA ILE A 47 -0.15 -8.35 -4.50
C ILE A 47 0.16 -9.08 -5.81
N GLY A 48 1.37 -8.94 -6.34
CA GLY A 48 1.79 -9.65 -7.56
C GLY A 48 1.81 -11.17 -7.42
N LYS A 49 2.15 -11.68 -6.24
CA LYS A 49 2.19 -13.11 -5.95
C LYS A 49 0.79 -13.69 -5.71
N ALA A 50 -0.08 -12.94 -5.03
CA ALA A 50 -1.43 -13.37 -4.70
C ALA A 50 -2.36 -13.44 -5.92
N THR A 51 -2.18 -12.55 -6.90
CA THR A 51 -3.02 -12.52 -8.11
C THR A 51 -2.52 -13.44 -9.22
N GLY A 52 -1.41 -14.15 -9.03
CA GLY A 52 -0.78 -14.98 -10.07
C GLY A 52 -0.33 -14.19 -11.31
N ASN A 53 -0.36 -12.88 -11.24
CA ASN A 53 -0.08 -11.95 -12.34
C ASN A 53 0.98 -10.95 -11.91
N ALA A 54 2.25 -11.37 -11.97
CA ALA A 54 3.41 -10.54 -11.63
C ALA A 54 3.41 -9.16 -12.33
N GLY A 55 2.72 -9.06 -13.47
CA GLY A 55 2.54 -7.80 -14.20
C GLY A 55 1.60 -6.80 -13.52
N LYS A 56 0.55 -7.26 -12.80
CA LYS A 56 -0.40 -6.36 -12.14
C LYS A 56 0.08 -5.90 -10.76
N GLY A 57 0.73 -6.77 -10.00
CA GLY A 57 1.38 -6.39 -8.75
C GLY A 57 2.59 -5.48 -8.98
N ALA A 58 3.28 -5.64 -10.12
CA ALA A 58 4.33 -4.74 -10.55
C ALA A 58 3.80 -3.33 -10.90
N ALA A 59 2.55 -3.18 -11.32
CA ALA A 59 1.97 -1.86 -11.61
C ALA A 59 1.77 -1.01 -10.33
N ILE A 60 1.55 -1.66 -9.17
CA ILE A 60 1.49 -0.97 -7.86
C ILE A 60 2.90 -0.84 -7.25
N GLY A 61 3.87 -1.64 -7.70
CA GLY A 61 5.18 -1.76 -7.07
C GLY A 61 6.39 -1.44 -7.94
N ALA A 62 6.25 -1.43 -9.24
CA ALA A 62 7.40 -1.25 -10.12
C ALA A 62 7.04 -0.57 -11.44
N ALA A 63 6.91 0.73 -11.47
CA ALA A 63 7.41 1.43 -12.63
C ALA A 63 8.94 1.27 -12.56
N ALA A 64 9.46 0.27 -13.28
CA ALA A 64 10.87 -0.05 -13.31
C ALA A 64 11.69 1.22 -13.62
N GLY A 65 12.61 1.57 -12.76
CA GLY A 65 13.77 2.35 -13.14
C GLY A 65 13.70 3.87 -13.05
N VAL A 66 12.69 4.48 -12.42
CA VAL A 66 12.78 5.91 -12.12
C VAL A 66 13.53 6.11 -10.83
N ALA A 67 14.79 6.49 -10.93
CA ALA A 67 15.56 6.94 -9.77
C ALA A 67 14.92 8.21 -9.21
N VAL A 68 14.32 8.10 -8.03
CA VAL A 68 13.79 9.25 -7.30
C VAL A 68 14.96 9.84 -6.50
N GLY A 69 15.38 11.05 -6.83
CA GLY A 69 16.40 11.76 -6.09
C GLY A 69 15.96 12.05 -4.64
N THR A 70 16.90 12.21 -3.73
CA THR A 70 16.61 12.50 -2.32
C THR A 70 15.72 13.73 -2.14
N THR A 71 15.90 14.77 -2.94
CA THR A 71 15.09 15.99 -2.93
C THR A 71 13.67 15.72 -3.42
N ALA A 72 13.52 14.97 -4.51
CA ALA A 72 12.22 14.60 -5.05
C ALA A 72 11.44 13.71 -4.05
N GLY A 73 12.09 12.73 -3.43
CA GLY A 73 11.50 11.91 -2.39
C GLY A 73 10.98 12.74 -1.21
N ALA A 74 11.72 13.77 -0.79
CA ALA A 74 11.28 14.65 0.29
C ALA A 74 10.09 15.54 -0.10
N LEU A 75 10.00 15.98 -1.36
CA LEU A 75 8.84 16.73 -1.85
C LEU A 75 7.59 15.86 -1.89
N ILE A 76 7.71 14.64 -2.43
CA ILE A 76 6.64 13.65 -2.45
C ILE A 76 6.19 13.33 -1.03
N GLY A 77 7.12 13.05 -0.11
CA GLY A 77 6.81 12.75 1.28
C GLY A 77 5.97 13.85 1.95
N ARG A 78 6.37 15.12 1.81
CA ARG A 78 5.59 16.26 2.33
C ARG A 78 4.18 16.33 1.76
N LYS A 79 4.00 16.02 0.48
CA LYS A 79 2.68 16.03 -0.15
C LYS A 79 1.83 14.86 0.35
N MET A 80 2.43 13.68 0.50
CA MET A 80 1.77 12.51 1.07
C MET A 80 1.40 12.71 2.56
N ASP A 81 2.24 13.39 3.34
CA ASP A 81 1.90 13.77 4.72
C ASP A 81 0.66 14.67 4.80
N LYS A 82 0.56 15.66 3.90
CA LYS A 82 -0.62 16.52 3.81
C LYS A 82 -1.87 15.71 3.40
N ALA A 83 -1.75 14.83 2.41
CA ALA A 83 -2.83 13.94 1.99
C ALA A 83 -3.28 13.00 3.12
N LYS A 84 -2.32 12.46 3.90
CA LYS A 84 -2.60 11.65 5.09
C LYS A 84 -3.38 12.44 6.15
N ALA A 85 -2.92 13.65 6.47
CA ALA A 85 -3.59 14.50 7.45
C ALA A 85 -5.02 14.84 7.02
N ALA A 86 -5.23 15.17 5.73
CA ALA A 86 -6.54 15.41 5.16
C ALA A 86 -7.42 14.15 5.22
N ALA A 87 -6.87 12.97 4.88
CA ALA A 87 -7.58 11.69 4.95
C ALA A 87 -8.03 11.36 6.39
N ALA A 88 -7.13 11.54 7.37
CA ALA A 88 -7.47 11.33 8.78
C ALA A 88 -8.56 12.29 9.29
N ALA A 89 -8.57 13.54 8.83
CA ALA A 89 -9.61 14.50 9.16
C ALA A 89 -10.95 14.19 8.47
N ALA A 90 -10.90 13.69 7.23
CA ALA A 90 -12.08 13.37 6.45
C ALA A 90 -12.77 12.07 6.89
N MET A 91 -11.98 11.08 7.36
CA MET A 91 -12.44 9.73 7.65
C MET A 91 -12.16 9.32 9.11
N GLN A 92 -13.00 9.79 10.02
CA GLN A 92 -12.84 9.52 11.46
C GLN A 92 -13.08 8.04 11.84
N ASP A 93 -13.82 7.31 11.00
CA ASP A 93 -14.14 5.89 11.18
C ASP A 93 -13.14 4.96 10.46
N ALA A 94 -12.01 5.51 9.99
CA ALA A 94 -10.96 4.76 9.31
C ALA A 94 -9.62 4.87 10.04
N THR A 95 -8.80 3.85 9.89
CA THR A 95 -7.39 3.91 10.30
C THR A 95 -6.55 4.44 9.15
N VAL A 96 -5.82 5.54 9.38
CA VAL A 96 -4.99 6.18 8.35
C VAL A 96 -3.51 6.09 8.75
N GLU A 97 -2.73 5.40 7.96
CA GLU A 97 -1.33 5.10 8.24
C GLU A 97 -0.41 5.50 7.09
N THR A 98 0.85 5.83 7.42
CA THR A 98 1.90 5.94 6.42
C THR A 98 2.43 4.55 6.09
N THR A 99 2.59 4.27 4.82
CA THR A 99 3.24 3.07 4.30
C THR A 99 4.23 3.46 3.21
N LYS A 100 4.82 2.48 2.54
CA LYS A 100 5.69 2.72 1.38
C LYS A 100 5.17 1.93 0.18
N ASP A 101 5.27 2.54 -0.99
CA ASP A 101 5.01 1.85 -2.24
C ASP A 101 6.18 0.94 -2.64
N GLY A 102 6.02 0.20 -3.73
CA GLY A 102 7.07 -0.70 -4.23
C GLY A 102 8.35 0.00 -4.70
N ARG A 103 8.34 1.32 -4.81
CA ARG A 103 9.50 2.16 -5.14
C ARG A 103 10.18 2.71 -3.89
N GLY A 104 9.64 2.41 -2.70
CA GLY A 104 10.13 2.92 -1.42
C GLY A 104 9.68 4.35 -1.11
N LEU A 105 8.80 4.95 -1.93
CA LEU A 105 8.22 6.26 -1.69
C LEU A 105 7.12 6.18 -0.63
N GLU A 106 6.93 7.27 0.10
CA GLU A 106 5.83 7.36 1.07
C GLU A 106 4.48 7.27 0.37
N ALA A 107 3.59 6.49 0.97
CA ALA A 107 2.23 6.26 0.56
C ALA A 107 1.30 6.32 1.77
N VAL A 108 0.02 6.52 1.56
CA VAL A 108 -0.99 6.55 2.61
C VAL A 108 -1.90 5.33 2.46
N LYS A 109 -2.10 4.60 3.54
CA LYS A 109 -3.07 3.50 3.62
C LYS A 109 -4.24 3.94 4.48
N VAL A 110 -5.43 3.86 3.95
CA VAL A 110 -6.70 4.11 4.63
C VAL A 110 -7.43 2.78 4.76
N THR A 111 -7.58 2.28 5.98
CA THR A 111 -8.28 1.02 6.27
C THR A 111 -9.68 1.32 6.79
N LEU A 112 -10.68 0.77 6.13
CA LEU A 112 -12.09 0.91 6.43
C LEU A 112 -12.65 -0.44 6.88
N ASP A 113 -13.24 -0.48 8.05
CA ASP A 113 -13.93 -1.66 8.55
C ASP A 113 -15.14 -1.98 7.66
N ASN A 114 -15.29 -3.26 7.34
CA ASN A 114 -16.41 -3.72 6.52
C ASN A 114 -17.78 -3.46 7.18
N GLY A 115 -17.87 -3.55 8.50
CA GLY A 115 -19.10 -3.30 9.23
C GLY A 115 -19.61 -1.86 9.10
N VAL A 116 -18.70 -0.92 8.90
CA VAL A 116 -19.03 0.48 8.61
C VAL A 116 -19.48 0.64 7.15
N LEU A 117 -18.80 -0.06 6.23
CA LEU A 117 -19.05 0.09 4.79
C LEU A 117 -20.28 -0.66 4.29
N PHE A 118 -20.50 -1.89 4.75
CA PHE A 118 -21.46 -2.83 4.16
C PHE A 118 -22.23 -3.60 5.22
N ALA A 119 -23.47 -3.96 4.90
CA ALA A 119 -24.20 -4.95 5.68
C ALA A 119 -23.59 -6.36 5.49
N ALA A 120 -23.85 -7.27 6.43
CA ALA A 120 -23.34 -8.64 6.37
C ALA A 120 -23.71 -9.33 5.05
N GLY A 121 -22.71 -9.93 4.40
CA GLY A 121 -22.91 -10.62 3.12
C GLY A 121 -23.26 -9.72 1.93
N LYS A 122 -23.21 -8.39 2.07
CA LYS A 122 -23.54 -7.43 1.01
C LYS A 122 -22.32 -6.67 0.53
N SER A 123 -22.45 -6.10 -0.67
CA SER A 123 -21.50 -5.16 -1.27
C SER A 123 -22.11 -3.78 -1.55
N ASP A 124 -23.36 -3.55 -1.12
CA ASP A 124 -24.01 -2.25 -1.23
C ASP A 124 -23.55 -1.32 -0.10
N LEU A 125 -23.04 -0.14 -0.45
CA LEU A 125 -22.54 0.83 0.52
C LEU A 125 -23.67 1.36 1.41
N GLN A 126 -23.45 1.36 2.71
CA GLN A 126 -24.34 1.95 3.70
C GLN A 126 -24.39 3.49 3.59
N PRO A 127 -25.46 4.15 4.02
CA PRO A 127 -25.57 5.61 3.95
C PRO A 127 -24.44 6.34 4.69
N ALA A 128 -24.04 5.86 5.87
CA ALA A 128 -22.93 6.44 6.64
C ALA A 128 -21.61 6.34 5.86
N ALA A 129 -21.33 5.16 5.27
CA ALA A 129 -20.15 4.96 4.43
C ALA A 129 -20.10 5.90 3.22
N LYS A 130 -21.25 6.10 2.57
CA LYS A 130 -21.37 7.06 1.46
C LYS A 130 -21.02 8.47 1.89
N ALA A 131 -21.44 8.91 3.09
CA ALA A 131 -21.12 10.23 3.61
C ALA A 131 -19.60 10.37 3.85
N SER A 132 -18.97 9.39 4.51
CA SER A 132 -17.52 9.38 4.77
C SER A 132 -16.70 9.33 3.47
N LEU A 133 -17.07 8.47 2.52
CA LEU A 133 -16.42 8.38 1.22
C LEU A 133 -16.59 9.66 0.39
N LYS A 134 -17.75 10.33 0.47
CA LYS A 134 -17.96 11.63 -0.19
C LYS A 134 -17.03 12.69 0.38
N LYS A 135 -16.92 12.77 1.70
CA LYS A 135 -16.02 13.71 2.36
C LYS A 135 -14.56 13.43 1.97
N PHE A 136 -14.14 12.17 2.00
CA PHE A 136 -12.83 11.74 1.55
C PHE A 136 -12.55 12.13 0.08
N ALA A 137 -13.49 11.90 -0.82
CA ALA A 137 -13.35 12.31 -2.21
C ALA A 137 -13.17 13.82 -2.34
N THR A 138 -14.01 14.60 -1.65
CA THR A 138 -14.01 16.07 -1.77
C THR A 138 -12.79 16.73 -1.12
N GLU A 139 -12.36 16.24 0.04
CA GLU A 139 -11.31 16.85 0.85
C GLU A 139 -9.92 16.25 0.56
N VAL A 140 -9.86 15.09 -0.10
CA VAL A 140 -8.60 14.40 -0.38
C VAL A 140 -8.44 14.14 -1.87
N LEU A 141 -9.22 13.23 -2.47
CA LEU A 141 -8.93 12.74 -3.82
C LEU A 141 -9.04 13.82 -4.88
N ASN A 142 -10.04 14.70 -4.80
CA ASN A 142 -10.21 15.80 -5.76
C ASN A 142 -9.22 16.94 -5.56
N ILE A 143 -8.59 17.05 -4.36
CA ILE A 143 -7.55 18.05 -4.08
C ILE A 143 -6.18 17.53 -4.49
N TYR A 144 -5.88 16.26 -4.18
CA TYR A 144 -4.64 15.59 -4.52
C TYR A 144 -4.83 14.73 -5.77
N SER A 145 -5.23 15.36 -6.88
CA SER A 145 -5.58 14.66 -8.12
C SER A 145 -4.37 14.00 -8.83
N ASP A 146 -3.17 14.33 -8.41
CA ASP A 146 -1.90 13.77 -8.88
C ASP A 146 -1.41 12.57 -8.06
N VAL A 147 -2.23 12.05 -7.13
CA VAL A 147 -1.98 10.76 -6.50
C VAL A 147 -2.69 9.64 -7.27
N ASP A 148 -2.04 8.50 -7.35
CA ASP A 148 -2.68 7.28 -7.81
C ASP A 148 -3.38 6.58 -6.64
N VAL A 149 -4.50 5.92 -6.92
CA VAL A 149 -5.33 5.24 -5.92
C VAL A 149 -5.48 3.76 -6.25
N SER A 150 -5.26 2.90 -5.26
CA SER A 150 -5.61 1.48 -5.33
C SER A 150 -6.66 1.16 -4.27
N ILE A 151 -7.69 0.41 -4.65
CA ILE A 151 -8.77 -0.02 -3.76
C ILE A 151 -8.72 -1.54 -3.65
N GLN A 152 -8.62 -2.05 -2.44
CA GLN A 152 -8.44 -3.47 -2.15
C GLN A 152 -9.50 -3.96 -1.17
N GLY A 153 -10.19 -5.03 -1.53
CA GLY A 153 -11.19 -5.68 -0.68
C GLY A 153 -10.66 -6.99 -0.09
N PHE A 154 -10.97 -7.23 1.18
CA PHE A 154 -10.57 -8.44 1.89
C PHE A 154 -11.78 -9.07 2.59
N ALA A 155 -11.73 -10.38 2.77
CA ALA A 155 -12.71 -11.16 3.52
C ALA A 155 -12.03 -11.91 4.66
N SER A 156 -12.84 -12.38 5.62
CA SER A 156 -12.41 -13.36 6.62
C SER A 156 -12.49 -14.78 6.06
N SER A 157 -11.97 -15.75 6.80
CA SER A 157 -12.06 -17.17 6.47
C SER A 157 -13.48 -17.78 6.64
N ASP A 158 -14.50 -16.94 6.83
CA ASP A 158 -15.89 -17.39 6.90
C ASP A 158 -16.47 -17.59 5.49
N GLY A 159 -16.88 -18.81 5.18
CA GLY A 159 -17.49 -19.13 3.88
C GLY A 159 -16.59 -19.97 2.97
N SER A 160 -16.77 -19.83 1.67
CA SER A 160 -15.91 -20.47 0.68
C SER A 160 -15.05 -19.45 -0.04
N ASP A 161 -13.83 -19.85 -0.44
CA ASP A 161 -12.88 -19.04 -1.19
C ASP A 161 -13.53 -18.30 -2.36
N ALA A 162 -14.35 -18.99 -3.16
CA ALA A 162 -15.01 -18.43 -4.33
C ALA A 162 -16.03 -17.33 -3.95
N LEU A 163 -16.79 -17.54 -2.86
CA LEU A 163 -17.73 -16.55 -2.34
C LEU A 163 -16.99 -15.33 -1.81
N ASN A 164 -15.94 -15.55 -1.03
CA ASN A 164 -15.15 -14.49 -0.41
C ASN A 164 -14.38 -13.66 -1.44
N LEU A 165 -13.87 -14.31 -2.50
CA LEU A 165 -13.24 -13.61 -3.62
C LEU A 165 -14.28 -12.72 -4.34
N THR A 166 -15.46 -13.26 -4.67
CA THR A 166 -16.52 -12.50 -5.32
C THR A 166 -17.00 -11.33 -4.47
N LEU A 167 -17.18 -11.55 -3.16
CA LEU A 167 -17.67 -10.54 -2.23
C LEU A 167 -16.64 -9.42 -2.02
N SER A 168 -15.37 -9.76 -1.83
CA SER A 168 -14.30 -8.77 -1.66
C SER A 168 -14.10 -7.92 -2.92
N GLN A 169 -14.15 -8.54 -4.11
CA GLN A 169 -14.10 -7.83 -5.39
C GLN A 169 -15.32 -6.91 -5.57
N GLY A 170 -16.53 -7.41 -5.25
CA GLY A 170 -17.76 -6.62 -5.32
C GLY A 170 -17.71 -5.38 -4.42
N ARG A 171 -17.15 -5.50 -3.23
CA ARG A 171 -16.96 -4.40 -2.27
C ARG A 171 -15.96 -3.35 -2.77
N ALA A 172 -14.81 -3.77 -3.27
CA ALA A 172 -13.83 -2.87 -3.87
C ALA A 172 -14.44 -2.11 -5.07
N ASN A 173 -15.18 -2.81 -5.93
CA ASN A 173 -15.88 -2.22 -7.07
C ASN A 173 -16.98 -1.22 -6.64
N ALA A 174 -17.71 -1.50 -5.58
CA ALA A 174 -18.76 -0.59 -5.07
C ALA A 174 -18.16 0.73 -4.56
N VAL A 175 -17.01 0.67 -3.87
CA VAL A 175 -16.27 1.87 -3.46
C VAL A 175 -15.81 2.66 -4.68
N LYS A 176 -15.17 2.01 -5.66
CA LYS A 176 -14.75 2.66 -6.92
C LYS A 176 -15.93 3.33 -7.62
N ALA A 177 -17.01 2.59 -7.84
CA ALA A 177 -18.18 3.11 -8.54
C ALA A 177 -18.79 4.33 -7.85
N TYR A 178 -18.81 4.34 -6.51
CA TYR A 178 -19.30 5.48 -5.76
C TYR A 178 -18.36 6.69 -5.88
N LEU A 179 -17.06 6.50 -5.74
CA LEU A 179 -16.07 7.57 -5.85
C LEU A 179 -16.08 8.21 -7.24
N THR A 180 -16.10 7.41 -8.29
CA THR A 180 -16.06 7.93 -9.67
C THR A 180 -17.43 8.44 -10.14
N GLY A 181 -18.48 7.69 -9.91
CA GLY A 181 -19.82 8.01 -10.42
C GLY A 181 -20.53 9.11 -9.65
N THR A 182 -20.46 9.07 -8.30
CA THR A 182 -21.18 10.02 -7.44
C THR A 182 -20.28 11.17 -6.97
N CYS A 183 -19.05 10.87 -6.58
CA CYS A 183 -18.14 11.88 -6.00
C CYS A 183 -17.26 12.56 -7.04
N ARG A 184 -17.34 12.16 -8.31
CA ARG A 184 -16.62 12.74 -9.45
C ARG A 184 -15.09 12.69 -9.32
N VAL A 185 -14.58 11.66 -8.63
CA VAL A 185 -13.14 11.35 -8.67
C VAL A 185 -12.78 10.91 -10.08
N ASP A 186 -11.66 11.39 -10.61
CA ASP A 186 -11.21 11.02 -11.95
C ASP A 186 -11.00 9.49 -12.02
N PRO A 187 -11.66 8.78 -12.93
CA PRO A 187 -11.49 7.34 -13.07
C PRO A 187 -10.04 6.92 -13.35
N THR A 188 -9.23 7.78 -13.97
CA THR A 188 -7.82 7.51 -14.28
C THR A 188 -6.94 7.53 -13.02
N GLN A 189 -7.36 8.25 -11.98
CA GLN A 189 -6.69 8.27 -10.68
C GLN A 189 -6.79 6.91 -9.98
N ILE A 190 -7.87 6.13 -10.22
CA ILE A 190 -8.05 4.82 -9.61
C ILE A 190 -7.43 3.74 -10.50
N THR A 191 -6.16 3.47 -10.27
CA THR A 191 -5.31 2.61 -11.11
C THR A 191 -5.50 1.12 -10.87
N SER A 192 -5.96 0.72 -9.66
CA SER A 192 -6.26 -0.66 -9.33
C SER A 192 -7.50 -0.79 -8.44
N THR A 193 -8.25 -1.90 -8.65
CA THR A 193 -9.42 -2.25 -7.85
C THR A 193 -9.51 -3.77 -7.80
N GLU A 194 -9.16 -4.36 -6.65
CA GLU A 194 -8.98 -5.81 -6.54
C GLU A 194 -9.60 -6.37 -5.26
N GLY A 195 -10.16 -7.59 -5.35
CA GLY A 195 -10.59 -8.38 -4.22
C GLY A 195 -9.61 -9.54 -3.98
N PHE A 196 -9.23 -9.74 -2.73
CA PHE A 196 -8.29 -10.78 -2.35
C PHE A 196 -8.94 -11.96 -1.62
N GLY A 197 -10.28 -11.91 -1.40
CA GLY A 197 -10.98 -12.97 -0.68
C GLY A 197 -10.43 -13.17 0.72
N GLU A 198 -10.29 -14.43 1.11
CA GLU A 198 -9.70 -14.88 2.37
C GLU A 198 -8.23 -15.31 2.22
N ASN A 199 -7.49 -14.70 1.32
CA ASN A 199 -6.09 -15.06 1.10
C ASN A 199 -5.32 -15.04 2.43
N PRO A 200 -4.67 -16.16 2.82
CA PRO A 200 -4.00 -16.31 4.10
C PRO A 200 -2.93 -15.24 4.39
N ASP A 201 -2.30 -14.70 3.35
CA ASP A 201 -1.27 -13.66 3.49
C ASP A 201 -1.84 -12.32 3.97
N PHE A 202 -3.16 -12.13 3.92
CA PHE A 202 -3.86 -10.89 4.27
C PHE A 202 -4.82 -11.04 5.45
N LEU A 203 -4.99 -12.23 6.01
CA LEU A 203 -5.78 -12.41 7.21
C LEU A 203 -5.10 -11.71 8.41
N VAL A 204 -5.91 -11.09 9.25
CA VAL A 204 -5.45 -10.45 10.48
C VAL A 204 -5.58 -11.44 11.63
N TYR A 205 -4.53 -11.55 12.44
CA TYR A 205 -4.50 -12.44 13.59
C TYR A 205 -4.36 -11.64 14.88
N GLY A 206 -5.14 -12.01 15.88
CA GLY A 206 -5.07 -11.45 17.21
C GLY A 206 -3.84 -11.94 18.01
N PRO A 207 -3.63 -11.39 19.21
CA PRO A 207 -2.52 -11.79 20.10
C PRO A 207 -2.57 -13.26 20.52
N ASP A 208 -3.75 -13.89 20.47
CA ASP A 208 -3.98 -15.31 20.78
C ASP A 208 -3.66 -16.24 19.59
N GLY A 209 -3.20 -15.71 18.47
CA GLY A 209 -2.89 -16.44 17.25
C GLY A 209 -4.12 -16.89 16.46
N LYS A 210 -5.32 -16.47 16.86
CA LYS A 210 -6.55 -16.72 16.08
C LYS A 210 -6.82 -15.57 15.13
N GLU A 211 -7.53 -15.89 14.04
CA GLU A 211 -7.98 -14.88 13.13
C GLU A 211 -8.90 -13.86 13.80
N ASP A 212 -8.58 -12.59 13.67
CA ASP A 212 -9.54 -11.51 13.91
C ASP A 212 -10.38 -11.32 12.64
N ARG A 213 -11.52 -11.98 12.62
CA ARG A 213 -12.42 -11.97 11.47
C ARG A 213 -13.01 -10.60 11.18
N ALA A 214 -13.16 -9.76 12.19
CA ALA A 214 -13.65 -8.40 11.99
C ALA A 214 -12.60 -7.56 11.27
N ALA A 215 -11.37 -7.58 11.74
CA ALA A 215 -10.24 -6.88 11.11
C ALA A 215 -9.86 -7.48 9.75
N SER A 216 -10.06 -8.79 9.53
CA SER A 216 -9.83 -9.44 8.24
C SER A 216 -10.82 -8.94 7.18
N ARG A 217 -12.07 -8.64 7.56
CA ARG A 217 -13.08 -8.06 6.67
C ARG A 217 -12.93 -6.56 6.59
N ARG A 218 -12.26 -6.07 5.56
CA ARG A 218 -11.98 -4.65 5.38
C ARG A 218 -11.87 -4.25 3.91
N VAL A 219 -11.89 -2.95 3.67
CA VAL A 219 -11.42 -2.35 2.41
C VAL A 219 -10.26 -1.43 2.73
N GLU A 220 -9.20 -1.54 1.97
CA GLU A 220 -8.04 -0.66 2.06
C GLU A 220 -7.97 0.22 0.82
N ILE A 221 -7.76 1.52 1.02
CA ILE A 221 -7.51 2.48 -0.05
C ILE A 221 -6.08 2.96 0.11
N TYR A 222 -5.28 2.78 -0.92
CA TYR A 222 -3.89 3.24 -0.96
C TYR A 222 -3.78 4.45 -1.86
N LEU A 223 -3.12 5.50 -1.35
CA LEU A 223 -2.73 6.68 -2.11
C LEU A 223 -1.21 6.65 -2.27
N TYR A 224 -0.73 6.79 -3.47
CA TYR A 224 0.71 6.78 -3.77
C TYR A 224 1.04 7.75 -4.92
N ALA A 225 2.32 8.13 -5.02
CA ALA A 225 2.74 9.08 -6.03
C ALA A 225 2.53 8.52 -7.43
N SER A 226 1.81 9.26 -8.27
CA SER A 226 1.70 8.95 -9.70
C SER A 226 3.04 9.15 -10.40
N GLN A 227 3.16 8.64 -11.62
CA GLN A 227 4.34 8.89 -12.44
C GLN A 227 4.50 10.38 -12.76
N GLU A 228 3.38 11.09 -12.91
CA GLU A 228 3.39 12.54 -13.15
C GLU A 228 3.92 13.30 -11.94
N MET A 229 3.45 12.97 -10.73
CA MET A 229 3.98 13.53 -9.49
C MET A 229 5.48 13.30 -9.35
N ILE A 230 5.97 12.10 -9.67
CA ILE A 230 7.40 11.77 -9.62
C ILE A 230 8.20 12.60 -10.62
N ASN A 231 7.71 12.75 -11.84
CA ASN A 231 8.35 13.57 -12.87
C ASN A 231 8.42 15.04 -12.45
N ALA A 232 7.32 15.58 -11.90
CA ALA A 232 7.27 16.95 -11.39
C ALA A 232 8.22 17.17 -10.20
N ALA A 233 8.32 16.20 -9.29
CA ALA A 233 9.26 16.24 -8.17
C ALA A 233 10.72 16.22 -8.64
N ASN A 234 11.07 15.39 -9.61
CA ASN A 234 12.41 15.33 -10.18
C ASN A 234 12.76 16.61 -10.95
N ALA A 235 11.79 17.25 -11.57
CA ALA A 235 11.96 18.54 -12.24
C ALA A 235 11.96 19.74 -11.27
N GLY A 236 11.67 19.52 -9.97
CA GLY A 236 11.57 20.59 -8.98
C GLY A 236 10.33 21.48 -9.14
N THR A 237 9.31 21.03 -9.88
CA THR A 237 8.07 21.77 -10.16
C THR A 237 6.89 21.29 -9.34
N LEU A 238 7.06 20.27 -8.48
CA LEU A 238 6.00 19.78 -7.60
C LEU A 238 5.67 20.83 -6.53
N GLN A 239 4.38 21.24 -6.48
CA GLN A 239 3.84 22.21 -5.52
C GLN A 239 3.04 21.52 -4.41
#